data_1ae8b5f0e4d882341d818a2ee672f8fd
#
_entry.id   1ae8b5f0e4d882341d818a2ee672f8fd
#
_cell.length_a   1.000
_cell.length_b   1.000
_cell.length_c   1.000
_cell.angle_alpha   90.00
_cell.angle_beta   90.00
_cell.angle_gamma   90.00
#
_symmetry.space_group_name_H-M   'P 1'
#
loop_
_entity.id
_entity.type
_entity.pdbx_description
1 polymer ?
#
loop_
_entity_poly.entity_id
_entity_poly.type
_entity_poly.pdbx_seq_one_letter_code
_entity_poly.pdbx_strand_id
1 'polypeptide(L)'
;MSRAVEFHTDHNVYILGAGFSMAAGLPSLAGFLQAMRETRVAIGNDQARTREAEAIDAVLRFRQSAAAASERIGIKLDNIEELLGFASAWPPESGNDIMGHDLPIAIATTLAECGQRAPAHSMRIEIPTNGSWVTPSTWKQEDGGLRVITPLYDLYTALMTGFLDKRASQRNTIITFNYDTLVEHALSHLPLKFSYGFGDYSQGAAFKIGLEKPKTLPVGWNDETQDDDLHLLKLHGSINWAVSKSNDDHILHTVYDDYSGILADNRWPLLEPPMWNKSFPDLLRVVWNKAVERLRTATRVIIIGYSCPPADQHFRFLLAAGLHRNISLTQLFIVNPDEVVHTRISEMVQNVPITPIRNTEDFFLNLGSLQAIGRRPQCWTSPPM
;
A
#
# COMPACT_ATOMS: atom_id res chain seq x y z
N MET A 1 -10.75 13.33 -33.01
CA MET A 1 -10.30 14.39 -32.10
C MET A 1 -9.92 13.73 -30.77
N SER A 2 -8.65 13.56 -30.50
CA SER A 2 -8.17 13.00 -29.22
C SER A 2 -8.54 13.98 -28.10
N ARG A 3 -9.41 13.55 -27.18
CA ARG A 3 -9.71 14.32 -25.96
C ARG A 3 -8.40 14.45 -25.19
N ALA A 4 -7.95 15.65 -24.94
CA ALA A 4 -6.79 15.88 -24.09
C ALA A 4 -7.06 15.31 -22.70
N VAL A 5 -6.11 14.51 -22.24
CA VAL A 5 -6.17 13.82 -20.96
C VAL A 5 -5.94 14.85 -19.85
N GLU A 6 -6.99 15.25 -19.14
CA GLU A 6 -6.90 16.15 -17.99
C GLU A 6 -6.85 15.29 -16.70
N PHE A 7 -5.66 15.11 -16.14
CA PHE A 7 -5.48 14.36 -14.88
C PHE A 7 -6.14 15.03 -13.68
N HIS A 8 -6.53 16.28 -13.79
CA HIS A 8 -6.98 17.12 -12.68
C HIS A 8 -8.47 16.99 -12.34
N THR A 9 -9.29 16.57 -13.31
CA THR A 9 -10.75 16.49 -13.15
C THR A 9 -11.27 15.06 -13.11
N ASP A 10 -10.38 14.09 -13.32
CA ASP A 10 -10.73 12.69 -13.46
C ASP A 10 -10.51 11.93 -12.15
N HIS A 11 -11.27 10.86 -11.98
CA HIS A 11 -11.08 9.92 -10.88
C HIS A 11 -9.94 8.95 -11.22
N ASN A 12 -8.75 9.19 -10.66
CA ASN A 12 -7.60 8.30 -10.82
C ASN A 12 -7.57 7.30 -9.65
N VAL A 13 -7.41 6.02 -9.99
CA VAL A 13 -7.20 4.95 -9.01
C VAL A 13 -5.78 4.46 -9.13
N TYR A 14 -4.98 4.69 -8.10
CA TYR A 14 -3.61 4.22 -7.99
C TYR A 14 -3.60 2.89 -7.25
N ILE A 15 -2.95 1.87 -7.82
CA ILE A 15 -2.78 0.56 -7.19
C ILE A 15 -1.30 0.35 -6.92
N LEU A 16 -0.94 0.27 -5.64
CA LEU A 16 0.44 0.20 -5.18
C LEU A 16 0.80 -1.22 -4.74
N GLY A 17 1.96 -1.70 -5.16
CA GLY A 17 2.57 -2.92 -4.67
C GLY A 17 3.94 -2.67 -4.04
N ALA A 18 4.63 -3.71 -3.57
CA ALA A 18 5.87 -3.61 -2.80
C ALA A 18 6.98 -2.82 -3.53
N GLY A 19 7.02 -2.87 -4.87
CA GLY A 19 7.96 -2.09 -5.68
C GLY A 19 7.84 -0.58 -5.51
N PHE A 20 6.66 -0.05 -5.15
CA PHE A 20 6.49 1.36 -4.83
C PHE A 20 7.31 1.76 -3.60
N SER A 21 7.39 0.91 -2.59
CA SER A 21 8.06 1.21 -1.31
C SER A 21 9.56 0.87 -1.31
N MET A 22 10.08 0.23 -2.37
CA MET A 22 11.50 -0.18 -2.41
C MET A 22 12.47 1.01 -2.38
N ALA A 23 12.16 2.11 -3.05
CA ALA A 23 12.99 3.32 -3.01
C ALA A 23 13.00 3.96 -1.61
N ALA A 24 12.02 3.66 -0.77
CA ALA A 24 12.01 4.01 0.65
C ALA A 24 12.88 3.08 1.51
N GLY A 25 13.60 2.12 0.93
CA GLY A 25 14.42 1.15 1.67
C GLY A 25 13.63 -0.01 2.27
N LEU A 26 12.35 -0.14 1.94
CA LEU A 26 11.56 -1.29 2.37
C LEU A 26 11.89 -2.53 1.51
N PRO A 27 11.85 -3.73 2.10
CA PRO A 27 12.26 -4.93 1.41
C PRO A 27 11.29 -5.34 0.29
N SER A 28 11.83 -5.91 -0.79
CA SER A 28 11.01 -6.66 -1.76
C SER A 28 10.51 -7.97 -1.16
N LEU A 29 9.52 -8.61 -1.79
CA LEU A 29 9.00 -9.90 -1.35
C LEU A 29 10.11 -10.97 -1.24
N ALA A 30 11.03 -11.01 -2.20
CA ALA A 30 12.14 -11.96 -2.20
C ALA A 30 13.27 -11.60 -1.21
N GLY A 31 13.43 -10.31 -0.90
CA GLY A 31 14.43 -9.82 0.06
C GLY A 31 13.95 -9.78 1.51
N PHE A 32 12.68 -10.10 1.75
CA PHE A 32 12.04 -9.87 3.04
C PHE A 32 12.67 -10.67 4.18
N LEU A 33 12.93 -11.96 3.99
CA LEU A 33 13.55 -12.79 5.02
C LEU A 33 15.00 -12.38 5.34
N GLN A 34 15.71 -11.84 4.36
CA GLN A 34 17.03 -11.28 4.63
C GLN A 34 16.93 -10.04 5.52
N ALA A 35 16.02 -9.11 5.19
CA ALA A 35 15.74 -7.94 6.02
C ALA A 35 15.28 -8.35 7.44
N MET A 36 14.49 -9.41 7.55
CA MET A 36 14.05 -9.94 8.85
C MET A 36 15.23 -10.47 9.70
N ARG A 37 16.19 -11.17 9.09
CA ARG A 37 17.43 -11.60 9.77
C ARG A 37 18.26 -10.40 10.24
N GLU A 38 18.42 -9.39 9.40
CA GLU A 38 19.12 -8.15 9.74
C GLU A 38 18.42 -7.38 10.88
N THR A 39 17.10 -7.35 10.86
CA THR A 39 16.27 -6.80 11.94
C THR A 39 16.50 -7.56 13.25
N ARG A 40 16.50 -8.90 13.20
CA ARG A 40 16.77 -9.73 14.38
C ARG A 40 18.14 -9.44 15.01
N VAL A 41 19.17 -9.30 14.16
CA VAL A 41 20.52 -8.92 14.59
C VAL A 41 20.53 -7.53 15.25
N ALA A 42 19.83 -6.58 14.69
CA ALA A 42 19.76 -5.22 15.23
C ALA A 42 19.01 -5.12 16.56
N ILE A 43 17.95 -5.91 16.76
CA ILE A 43 17.25 -6.01 18.05
C ILE A 43 18.22 -6.59 19.11
N GLY A 44 19.07 -7.52 18.74
CA GLY A 44 20.04 -8.13 19.64
C GLY A 44 19.35 -8.78 20.85
N ASN A 45 19.80 -8.43 22.06
CA ASN A 45 19.27 -8.92 23.33
C ASN A 45 18.53 -7.80 24.11
N ASP A 46 17.91 -6.84 23.40
CA ASP A 46 17.10 -5.82 24.03
C ASP A 46 15.88 -6.43 24.73
N GLN A 47 15.86 -6.36 26.07
CA GLN A 47 14.78 -6.92 26.88
C GLN A 47 13.41 -6.24 26.61
N ALA A 48 13.40 -4.98 26.22
CA ALA A 48 12.17 -4.27 25.87
C ALA A 48 11.55 -4.80 24.58
N ARG A 49 12.33 -5.47 23.72
CA ARG A 49 11.93 -5.99 22.41
C ARG A 49 11.90 -7.54 22.34
N THR A 50 11.81 -8.19 23.49
CA THR A 50 11.82 -9.67 23.56
C THR A 50 10.73 -10.30 22.70
N ARG A 51 9.51 -9.76 22.74
CA ARG A 51 8.37 -10.26 21.97
C ARG A 51 8.62 -10.22 20.45
N GLU A 52 9.22 -9.15 19.96
CA GLU A 52 9.58 -8.98 18.55
C GLU A 52 10.67 -9.96 18.15
N ALA A 53 11.70 -10.11 18.99
CA ALA A 53 12.79 -11.05 18.77
C ALA A 53 12.29 -12.49 18.72
N GLU A 54 11.44 -12.91 19.66
CA GLU A 54 10.85 -14.24 19.72
C GLU A 54 9.98 -14.55 18.51
N ALA A 55 9.17 -13.57 18.05
CA ALA A 55 8.35 -13.70 16.86
C ALA A 55 9.19 -13.90 15.60
N ILE A 56 10.26 -13.11 15.43
CA ILE A 56 11.20 -13.28 14.31
C ILE A 56 11.89 -14.65 14.38
N ASP A 57 12.36 -15.05 15.54
CA ASP A 57 13.02 -16.34 15.74
C ASP A 57 12.07 -17.52 15.45
N ALA A 58 10.77 -17.40 15.79
CA ALA A 58 9.75 -18.40 15.46
C ALA A 58 9.56 -18.54 13.93
N VAL A 59 9.45 -17.43 13.22
CA VAL A 59 9.31 -17.43 11.74
C VAL A 59 10.54 -18.02 11.06
N LEU A 60 11.74 -17.66 11.52
CA LEU A 60 12.98 -18.18 10.94
C LEU A 60 13.15 -19.68 11.21
N ARG A 61 12.76 -20.17 12.40
CA ARG A 61 12.71 -21.61 12.70
C ARG A 61 11.70 -22.34 11.83
N PHE A 62 10.49 -21.77 11.66
CA PHE A 62 9.49 -22.35 10.78
C PHE A 62 9.98 -22.48 9.34
N ARG A 63 10.56 -21.42 8.78
CA ARG A 63 11.17 -21.44 7.43
C ARG A 63 12.23 -22.56 7.33
N GLN A 64 13.02 -22.73 8.38
CA GLN A 64 14.07 -23.78 8.40
C GLN A 64 13.48 -25.19 8.44
N SER A 65 12.44 -25.41 9.24
CA SER A 65 11.73 -26.71 9.31
C SER A 65 11.02 -27.04 7.99
N ALA A 66 10.56 -26.03 7.27
CA ALA A 66 9.90 -26.16 5.97
C ALA A 66 10.86 -26.38 4.78
N ALA A 67 12.19 -26.34 4.99
CA ALA A 67 13.18 -26.41 3.92
C ALA A 67 13.03 -27.66 3.03
N ALA A 68 12.70 -28.80 3.60
CA ALA A 68 12.47 -30.05 2.86
C ALA A 68 11.27 -29.97 1.88
N ALA A 69 10.25 -29.18 2.20
CA ALA A 69 9.11 -28.93 1.29
C ALA A 69 9.54 -28.08 0.09
N SER A 70 10.39 -27.08 0.34
CA SER A 70 10.96 -26.23 -0.74
C SER A 70 11.74 -27.04 -1.76
N GLU A 71 12.56 -28.00 -1.30
CA GLU A 71 13.34 -28.85 -2.19
C GLU A 71 12.50 -29.82 -3.02
N ARG A 72 11.39 -30.31 -2.48
CA ARG A 72 10.56 -31.33 -3.14
C ARG A 72 9.50 -30.74 -4.08
N ILE A 73 8.98 -29.54 -3.78
CA ILE A 73 7.81 -28.99 -4.47
C ILE A 73 8.14 -27.65 -5.17
N GLY A 74 9.37 -27.12 -5.01
CA GLY A 74 9.79 -25.89 -5.67
C GLY A 74 9.17 -24.61 -5.08
N ILE A 75 8.74 -24.63 -3.80
CA ILE A 75 8.24 -23.45 -3.09
C ILE A 75 9.43 -22.55 -2.71
N LYS A 76 9.33 -21.27 -3.02
CA LYS A 76 10.37 -20.29 -2.71
C LYS A 76 10.16 -19.70 -1.31
N LEU A 77 10.53 -20.43 -0.27
CA LEU A 77 10.32 -20.04 1.13
C LEU A 77 11.09 -18.77 1.56
N ASP A 78 11.98 -18.25 0.74
CA ASP A 78 12.58 -16.92 0.96
C ASP A 78 11.70 -15.77 0.43
N ASN A 79 10.67 -16.07 -0.35
CA ASN A 79 9.59 -15.14 -0.67
C ASN A 79 8.57 -15.15 0.47
N ILE A 80 8.32 -13.99 1.06
CA ILE A 80 7.45 -13.88 2.24
C ILE A 80 6.00 -14.30 1.94
N GLU A 81 5.47 -14.04 0.74
CA GLU A 81 4.11 -14.45 0.36
C GLU A 81 4.00 -15.98 0.21
N GLU A 82 5.00 -16.64 -0.36
CA GLU A 82 5.04 -18.09 -0.45
C GLU A 82 5.20 -18.74 0.94
N LEU A 83 6.01 -18.14 1.82
CA LEU A 83 6.14 -18.58 3.21
C LEU A 83 4.83 -18.44 3.98
N LEU A 84 4.15 -17.30 3.83
CA LEU A 84 2.83 -17.04 4.39
C LEU A 84 1.81 -18.06 3.87
N GLY A 85 1.78 -18.30 2.56
CA GLY A 85 0.93 -19.28 1.91
C GLY A 85 1.15 -20.68 2.47
N PHE A 86 2.41 -21.06 2.62
CA PHE A 86 2.77 -22.37 3.19
C PHE A 86 2.39 -22.48 4.67
N ALA A 87 2.70 -21.47 5.48
CA ALA A 87 2.37 -21.43 6.90
C ALA A 87 0.87 -21.59 7.18
N SER A 88 0.03 -21.01 6.33
CA SER A 88 -1.42 -21.11 6.49
C SER A 88 -2.01 -22.45 6.02
N ALA A 89 -1.32 -23.17 5.12
CA ALA A 89 -1.71 -24.51 4.69
C ALA A 89 -1.17 -25.60 5.63
N TRP A 90 -0.19 -25.27 6.46
CA TRP A 90 0.42 -26.22 7.40
C TRP A 90 -0.44 -26.29 8.67
N PRO A 91 -1.04 -27.45 8.98
CA PRO A 91 -1.77 -27.58 10.22
C PRO A 91 -0.82 -27.37 11.39
N PRO A 92 -1.20 -26.60 12.41
CA PRO A 92 -0.35 -26.38 13.57
C PRO A 92 -0.12 -27.72 14.27
N GLU A 93 1.09 -28.25 14.18
CA GLU A 93 1.52 -29.35 15.04
C GLU A 93 1.70 -28.76 16.44
N SER A 94 0.84 -29.14 17.35
CA SER A 94 0.95 -28.92 18.81
C SER A 94 1.33 -27.47 19.22
N GLY A 95 0.38 -26.55 19.15
CA GLY A 95 0.41 -25.33 19.97
C GLY A 95 1.14 -24.13 19.44
N ASN A 96 1.84 -24.20 18.31
CA ASN A 96 2.49 -23.04 17.69
C ASN A 96 1.61 -22.48 16.55
N ASP A 97 0.75 -21.55 16.88
CA ASP A 97 0.01 -20.76 15.89
C ASP A 97 0.89 -19.62 15.37
N ILE A 98 1.85 -19.98 14.50
CA ILE A 98 2.74 -19.00 13.85
C ILE A 98 1.93 -17.95 13.11
N MET A 99 0.82 -18.33 12.50
CA MET A 99 -0.03 -17.41 11.73
C MET A 99 -0.81 -16.46 12.63
N GLY A 100 -1.14 -16.86 13.86
CA GLY A 100 -1.96 -16.06 14.75
C GLY A 100 -1.26 -14.79 15.23
N HIS A 101 -0.02 -14.89 15.67
CA HIS A 101 0.67 -13.78 16.31
C HIS A 101 2.10 -13.55 15.79
N ASP A 102 2.92 -14.58 15.68
CA ASP A 102 4.35 -14.44 15.45
C ASP A 102 4.65 -13.84 14.08
N LEU A 103 4.00 -14.33 13.04
CA LEU A 103 4.27 -13.90 11.68
C LEU A 103 3.82 -12.44 11.43
N PRO A 104 2.62 -11.99 11.84
CA PRO A 104 2.25 -10.57 11.78
C PRO A 104 3.21 -9.68 12.55
N ILE A 105 3.65 -10.06 13.75
CA ILE A 105 4.61 -9.29 14.55
C ILE A 105 5.96 -9.22 13.85
N ALA A 106 6.49 -10.36 13.38
CA ALA A 106 7.78 -10.41 12.70
C ALA A 106 7.81 -9.56 11.43
N ILE A 107 6.73 -9.59 10.62
CA ILE A 107 6.59 -8.77 9.42
C ILE A 107 6.54 -7.28 9.80
N ALA A 108 5.68 -6.90 10.73
CA ALA A 108 5.52 -5.50 11.13
C ALA A 108 6.80 -4.94 11.75
N THR A 109 7.47 -5.71 12.60
CA THR A 109 8.78 -5.36 13.18
C THR A 109 9.82 -5.14 12.08
N THR A 110 9.88 -6.03 11.10
CA THR A 110 10.83 -5.90 9.98
C THR A 110 10.56 -4.64 9.16
N LEU A 111 9.31 -4.36 8.83
CA LEU A 111 8.92 -3.16 8.08
C LEU A 111 9.20 -1.87 8.87
N ALA A 112 8.87 -1.84 10.15
CA ALA A 112 9.13 -0.69 11.02
C ALA A 112 10.63 -0.39 11.13
N GLU A 113 11.47 -1.41 11.33
CA GLU A 113 12.94 -1.26 11.39
C GLU A 113 13.52 -0.81 10.04
N CYS A 114 13.09 -1.40 8.94
CA CYS A 114 13.53 -0.98 7.61
C CYS A 114 13.12 0.47 7.33
N GLY A 115 11.90 0.86 7.68
CA GLY A 115 11.41 2.22 7.54
C GLY A 115 12.25 3.24 8.34
N GLN A 116 12.62 2.90 9.59
CA GLN A 116 13.45 3.78 10.43
C GLN A 116 14.88 3.92 9.90
N ARG A 117 15.47 2.86 9.35
CA ARG A 117 16.82 2.88 8.78
C ARG A 117 16.88 3.49 7.40
N ALA A 118 15.76 3.53 6.73
CA ALA A 118 15.72 3.93 5.34
C ALA A 118 16.04 5.41 5.18
N PRO A 119 16.86 5.77 4.19
CA PRO A 119 17.10 7.16 3.83
C PRO A 119 15.86 7.85 3.23
N ALA A 120 14.74 7.16 3.11
CA ALA A 120 13.53 7.68 2.49
C ALA A 120 12.99 8.95 3.13
N HIS A 121 13.09 9.06 4.46
CA HIS A 121 12.75 10.29 5.15
C HIS A 121 13.75 11.42 4.90
N SER A 122 14.96 11.10 4.46
CA SER A 122 16.02 12.05 4.13
C SER A 122 16.19 12.28 2.63
N MET A 123 15.63 11.38 1.79
CA MET A 123 15.72 11.51 0.33
C MET A 123 14.85 12.68 -0.13
N ARG A 124 15.52 13.78 -0.44
CA ARG A 124 14.86 15.00 -0.92
C ARG A 124 15.03 15.11 -2.42
N ILE A 125 13.97 15.53 -3.07
CA ILE A 125 13.96 15.82 -4.49
C ILE A 125 13.75 17.33 -4.69
N GLU A 126 14.48 17.88 -5.66
CA GLU A 126 14.31 19.24 -6.12
C GLU A 126 13.61 19.23 -7.47
N ILE A 127 12.50 19.92 -7.59
CA ILE A 127 11.73 19.99 -8.82
C ILE A 127 11.41 21.43 -9.18
N PRO A 128 11.44 21.77 -10.48
CA PRO A 128 10.97 23.06 -10.97
C PRO A 128 9.45 23.15 -10.87
N THR A 129 8.96 24.31 -10.49
CA THR A 129 7.54 24.64 -10.52
C THR A 129 7.30 25.91 -11.33
N ASN A 130 6.07 26.16 -11.71
CA ASN A 130 5.68 27.43 -12.32
C ASN A 130 5.13 28.43 -11.29
N GLY A 131 5.32 28.18 -10.00
CA GLY A 131 4.79 29.00 -8.91
C GLY A 131 3.29 28.85 -8.66
N SER A 132 2.59 27.98 -9.40
CA SER A 132 1.14 27.77 -9.25
C SER A 132 0.77 26.65 -8.27
N TRP A 133 1.74 25.88 -7.79
CA TRP A 133 1.48 24.77 -6.88
C TRP A 133 1.05 25.26 -5.49
N VAL A 134 0.12 24.51 -4.90
CA VAL A 134 -0.15 24.59 -3.48
C VAL A 134 0.88 23.74 -2.77
N THR A 135 1.85 24.36 -2.12
CA THR A 135 2.91 23.64 -1.41
C THR A 135 2.66 23.63 0.09
N PRO A 136 2.83 22.48 0.77
CA PRO A 136 2.81 22.43 2.22
C PRO A 136 3.88 23.33 2.83
N SER A 137 3.63 23.86 4.02
CA SER A 137 4.61 24.68 4.75
C SER A 137 5.88 23.93 5.14
N THR A 138 5.85 22.60 5.14
CA THR A 138 6.97 21.71 5.38
C THR A 138 7.95 21.62 4.21
N TRP A 139 7.53 22.05 3.02
CA TRP A 139 8.35 22.02 1.81
C TRP A 139 9.16 23.30 1.67
N LYS A 140 10.44 23.17 1.36
CA LYS A 140 11.29 24.32 1.13
C LYS A 140 11.07 24.87 -0.27
N GLN A 141 10.75 26.17 -0.37
CA GLN A 141 10.62 26.88 -1.63
C GLN A 141 11.89 27.71 -1.88
N GLU A 142 12.36 27.72 -3.11
CA GLU A 142 13.49 28.51 -3.57
C GLU A 142 13.13 29.31 -4.84
N ASP A 143 13.95 30.31 -5.17
CA ASP A 143 13.77 31.17 -6.36
C ASP A 143 12.35 31.76 -6.50
N GLY A 144 11.79 32.24 -5.38
CA GLY A 144 10.44 32.83 -5.40
C GLY A 144 9.32 31.81 -5.67
N GLY A 145 9.55 30.54 -5.35
CA GLY A 145 8.60 29.45 -5.54
C GLY A 145 8.73 28.75 -6.91
N LEU A 146 9.77 29.07 -7.67
CA LEU A 146 10.03 28.39 -8.95
C LEU A 146 10.72 27.03 -8.77
N ARG A 147 11.28 26.76 -7.59
CA ARG A 147 11.85 25.47 -7.19
C ARG A 147 11.31 25.04 -5.83
N VAL A 148 11.07 23.73 -5.69
CA VAL A 148 10.59 23.13 -4.46
C VAL A 148 11.49 21.96 -4.08
N ILE A 149 11.89 21.91 -2.82
CA ILE A 149 12.63 20.79 -2.23
C ILE A 149 11.74 20.10 -1.21
N THR A 150 11.46 18.82 -1.42
CA THR A 150 10.54 18.04 -0.60
C THR A 150 11.02 16.59 -0.44
N PRO A 151 10.58 15.85 0.59
CA PRO A 151 10.74 14.41 0.62
C PRO A 151 10.10 13.74 -0.60
N LEU A 152 10.76 12.73 -1.15
CA LEU A 152 10.34 12.07 -2.39
C LEU A 152 8.91 11.52 -2.31
N TYR A 153 8.56 10.86 -1.21
CA TYR A 153 7.23 10.26 -1.05
C TYR A 153 6.14 11.27 -0.73
N ASP A 154 6.49 12.41 -0.12
CA ASP A 154 5.56 13.53 0.02
C ASP A 154 5.16 14.07 -1.36
N LEU A 155 6.14 14.19 -2.27
CA LEU A 155 5.86 14.58 -3.66
C LEU A 155 4.98 13.55 -4.36
N TYR A 156 5.34 12.25 -4.30
CA TYR A 156 4.56 11.21 -4.95
C TYR A 156 3.11 11.18 -4.44
N THR A 157 2.93 11.29 -3.12
CA THR A 157 1.60 11.32 -2.50
C THR A 157 0.84 12.58 -2.88
N ALA A 158 1.46 13.75 -2.88
CA ALA A 158 0.83 15.00 -3.31
C ALA A 158 0.40 14.96 -4.78
N LEU A 159 1.17 14.30 -5.65
CA LEU A 159 0.81 14.09 -7.06
C LEU A 159 -0.34 13.08 -7.21
N MET A 160 -0.30 11.94 -6.51
CA MET A 160 -1.36 10.94 -6.54
C MET A 160 -2.69 11.49 -6.02
N THR A 161 -2.65 12.30 -4.98
CA THR A 161 -3.85 12.91 -4.40
C THR A 161 -4.38 14.09 -5.20
N GLY A 162 -3.60 14.63 -6.13
CA GLY A 162 -3.94 15.85 -6.86
C GLY A 162 -3.79 17.12 -6.01
N PHE A 163 -3.15 17.03 -4.85
CA PHE A 163 -3.03 18.14 -3.89
C PHE A 163 -2.33 19.38 -4.47
N LEU A 164 -1.36 19.19 -5.36
CA LEU A 164 -0.56 20.29 -5.92
C LEU A 164 -1.34 21.20 -6.89
N ASP A 165 -2.46 20.73 -7.44
CA ASP A 165 -3.28 21.51 -8.36
C ASP A 165 -4.56 22.01 -7.66
N LYS A 166 -4.71 23.34 -7.56
CA LYS A 166 -5.90 23.98 -6.98
C LYS A 166 -7.23 23.58 -7.66
N ARG A 167 -7.16 23.06 -8.88
CA ARG A 167 -8.31 22.62 -9.68
C ARG A 167 -8.59 21.12 -9.56
N ALA A 168 -7.70 20.38 -8.90
CA ALA A 168 -7.85 18.95 -8.78
C ALA A 168 -9.01 18.60 -7.84
N SER A 169 -9.82 17.66 -8.28
CA SER A 169 -10.76 16.98 -7.41
C SER A 169 -9.98 16.02 -6.49
N GLN A 170 -10.26 16.06 -5.19
CA GLN A 170 -9.67 15.11 -4.22
C GLN A 170 -10.28 13.70 -4.32
N ARG A 171 -10.96 13.38 -5.42
CA ARG A 171 -11.63 12.10 -5.67
C ARG A 171 -10.69 10.92 -5.92
N ASN A 172 -9.38 11.16 -6.02
CA ASN A 172 -8.42 10.10 -6.29
C ASN A 172 -8.44 9.05 -5.17
N THR A 173 -8.20 7.80 -5.57
CA THR A 173 -8.17 6.67 -4.66
C THR A 173 -6.81 5.99 -4.73
N ILE A 174 -6.24 5.69 -3.58
CA ILE A 174 -5.04 4.88 -3.46
C ILE A 174 -5.47 3.52 -2.91
N ILE A 175 -5.27 2.47 -3.69
CA ILE A 175 -5.44 1.07 -3.29
C ILE A 175 -4.04 0.51 -3.09
N THR A 176 -3.76 -0.13 -1.98
CA THR A 176 -2.43 -0.73 -1.76
C THR A 176 -2.51 -2.15 -1.22
N PHE A 177 -1.60 -2.99 -1.70
CA PHE A 177 -1.34 -4.33 -1.19
C PHE A 177 -0.25 -4.31 -0.12
N ASN A 178 0.41 -3.16 0.09
CA ASN A 178 1.50 -3.00 1.05
C ASN A 178 0.98 -2.87 2.47
N TYR A 179 1.70 -3.49 3.40
CA TYR A 179 1.40 -3.41 4.83
C TYR A 179 1.98 -2.15 5.49
N ASP A 180 3.00 -1.52 4.86
CA ASP A 180 3.70 -0.36 5.41
C ASP A 180 2.81 0.88 5.51
N THR A 181 3.26 1.88 6.27
CA THR A 181 2.57 3.15 6.50
C THR A 181 3.23 4.34 5.79
N LEU A 182 3.92 4.07 4.68
CA LEU A 182 4.67 5.08 3.94
C LEU A 182 3.78 6.19 3.36
N VAL A 183 2.61 5.81 2.84
CA VAL A 183 1.63 6.76 2.30
C VAL A 183 0.99 7.57 3.41
N GLU A 184 0.64 6.94 4.54
CA GLU A 184 0.11 7.62 5.72
C GLU A 184 1.09 8.64 6.28
N HIS A 185 2.38 8.26 6.34
CA HIS A 185 3.43 9.17 6.77
C HIS A 185 3.53 10.39 5.84
N ALA A 186 3.53 10.19 4.53
CA ALA A 186 3.52 11.29 3.56
C ALA A 186 2.25 12.15 3.68
N LEU A 187 1.07 11.52 3.87
CA LEU A 187 -0.19 12.24 4.09
C LEU A 187 -0.17 13.10 5.36
N SER A 188 0.56 12.68 6.41
CA SER A 188 0.67 13.45 7.65
C SER A 188 1.34 14.84 7.45
N HIS A 189 2.12 14.98 6.39
CA HIS A 189 2.75 16.25 6.00
C HIS A 189 1.89 17.12 5.07
N LEU A 190 0.75 16.59 4.60
CA LEU A 190 -0.18 17.28 3.73
C LEU A 190 -1.45 17.65 4.49
N PRO A 191 -2.04 18.86 4.29
CA PRO A 191 -3.29 19.24 4.94
C PRO A 191 -4.50 18.57 4.26
N LEU A 192 -4.46 17.23 4.15
CA LEU A 192 -5.49 16.41 3.55
C LEU A 192 -6.13 15.49 4.59
N LYS A 193 -7.43 15.23 4.40
CA LYS A 193 -8.13 14.14 5.08
C LYS A 193 -8.20 12.93 4.17
N PHE A 194 -8.15 11.73 4.75
CA PHE A 194 -8.32 10.49 4.02
C PHE A 194 -9.11 9.47 4.85
N SER A 195 -9.72 8.52 4.17
CA SER A 195 -10.46 7.42 4.77
C SER A 195 -9.81 6.08 4.41
N TYR A 196 -9.82 5.14 5.34
CA TYR A 196 -9.52 3.73 5.04
C TYR A 196 -10.70 2.97 4.41
N GLY A 197 -11.87 3.61 4.31
CA GLY A 197 -13.06 3.01 3.74
C GLY A 197 -13.80 2.08 4.68
N PHE A 198 -13.61 2.18 6.00
CA PHE A 198 -14.31 1.37 6.98
C PHE A 198 -15.80 1.72 7.11
N GLY A 199 -16.18 2.91 6.68
CA GLY A 199 -17.54 3.43 6.81
C GLY A 199 -17.76 4.24 8.08
N ASP A 200 -18.93 4.86 8.16
CA ASP A 200 -19.29 5.77 9.25
C ASP A 200 -19.45 5.02 10.58
N TYR A 201 -18.59 5.34 11.53
CA TYR A 201 -18.64 4.83 12.91
C TYR A 201 -19.93 5.22 13.63
N SER A 202 -20.52 6.37 13.29
CA SER A 202 -21.69 6.91 13.97
C SER A 202 -22.96 6.09 13.72
N GLN A 203 -23.03 5.31 12.64
CA GLN A 203 -24.21 4.56 12.23
C GLN A 203 -24.23 3.09 12.69
N GLY A 204 -23.35 2.70 13.60
CA GLY A 204 -23.29 1.32 14.11
C GLY A 204 -22.71 0.29 13.13
N ALA A 205 -22.27 0.71 11.94
CA ALA A 205 -21.58 -0.16 10.99
C ALA A 205 -20.24 -0.65 11.55
N ALA A 206 -19.53 0.21 12.26
CA ALA A 206 -18.28 -0.10 12.93
C ALA A 206 -18.44 -1.22 13.98
N PHE A 207 -19.54 -1.22 14.73
CA PHE A 207 -19.82 -2.25 15.71
C PHE A 207 -20.01 -3.64 15.07
N LYS A 208 -20.63 -3.69 13.88
CA LYS A 208 -20.86 -4.95 13.16
C LYS A 208 -19.55 -5.61 12.66
N ILE A 209 -18.50 -4.84 12.43
CA ILE A 209 -17.19 -5.31 11.99
C ILE A 209 -16.18 -5.40 13.15
N GLY A 210 -16.61 -5.20 14.38
CA GLY A 210 -15.74 -5.25 15.57
C GLY A 210 -14.69 -4.13 15.62
N LEU A 211 -14.95 -2.98 15.01
CA LEU A 211 -14.01 -1.86 15.01
C LEU A 211 -14.20 -1.01 16.27
N GLU A 212 -13.18 -0.98 17.11
CA GLU A 212 -13.14 -0.17 18.33
C GLU A 212 -12.79 1.29 18.02
N LYS A 213 -13.09 2.16 18.98
CA LYS A 213 -12.59 3.54 18.93
C LYS A 213 -11.05 3.53 18.88
N PRO A 214 -10.44 4.24 17.95
CA PRO A 214 -8.99 4.27 17.81
C PRO A 214 -8.33 4.84 19.08
N LYS A 215 -7.19 4.28 19.43
CA LYS A 215 -6.37 4.72 20.58
C LYS A 215 -5.62 6.00 20.26
N THR A 216 -4.94 5.97 19.11
CA THR A 216 -4.24 7.10 18.51
C THR A 216 -4.70 7.20 17.06
N LEU A 217 -4.67 8.40 16.49
CA LEU A 217 -5.19 8.64 15.15
C LEU A 217 -4.04 8.96 14.20
N PRO A 218 -3.91 8.23 13.09
CA PRO A 218 -3.09 8.71 11.98
C PRO A 218 -3.50 10.13 11.58
N VAL A 219 -2.53 11.00 11.40
CA VAL A 219 -2.81 12.41 11.04
C VAL A 219 -3.57 12.45 9.71
N GLY A 220 -4.70 13.16 9.72
CA GLY A 220 -5.56 13.28 8.54
C GLY A 220 -6.58 12.15 8.36
N TRP A 221 -6.51 11.05 9.12
CA TRP A 221 -7.51 10.00 9.00
C TRP A 221 -8.88 10.43 9.52
N ASN A 222 -9.91 10.19 8.72
CA ASN A 222 -11.31 10.45 9.07
C ASN A 222 -12.21 9.51 8.26
N ASP A 223 -12.86 8.56 8.90
CA ASP A 223 -13.80 7.64 8.25
C ASP A 223 -15.26 8.17 8.19
N GLU A 224 -15.53 9.34 8.75
CA GLU A 224 -16.80 10.05 8.53
C GLU A 224 -16.87 10.74 7.15
N THR A 225 -16.03 10.31 6.21
CA THR A 225 -15.84 10.96 4.93
C THR A 225 -16.95 10.66 3.94
N GLN A 226 -17.21 11.63 3.06
CA GLN A 226 -18.15 11.49 1.96
C GLN A 226 -17.49 10.73 0.78
N ASP A 227 -18.30 10.28 -0.17
CA ASP A 227 -17.82 9.52 -1.34
C ASP A 227 -16.80 10.27 -2.23
N ASP A 228 -16.69 11.58 -2.08
CA ASP A 228 -15.78 12.43 -2.84
C ASP A 228 -14.41 12.63 -2.16
N ASP A 229 -14.18 12.04 -0.98
CA ASP A 229 -12.95 12.19 -0.24
C ASP A 229 -11.85 11.22 -0.71
N LEU A 230 -10.60 11.53 -0.34
CA LEU A 230 -9.46 10.68 -0.59
C LEU A 230 -9.58 9.36 0.16
N HIS A 231 -9.49 8.25 -0.56
CA HIS A 231 -9.45 6.92 0.03
C HIS A 231 -8.05 6.31 -0.07
N LEU A 232 -7.58 5.77 1.06
CA LEU A 232 -6.39 4.91 1.15
C LEU A 232 -6.83 3.51 1.56
N LEU A 233 -7.01 2.63 0.60
CA LEU A 233 -7.60 1.31 0.77
C LEU A 233 -6.52 0.24 0.86
N LYS A 234 -6.26 -0.30 2.05
CA LYS A 234 -5.22 -1.31 2.31
C LYS A 234 -5.84 -2.71 2.32
N LEU A 235 -5.68 -3.42 1.19
CA LEU A 235 -6.41 -4.66 0.94
C LEU A 235 -5.91 -5.87 1.73
N HIS A 236 -4.69 -5.81 2.21
CA HIS A 236 -4.06 -6.87 3.01
C HIS A 236 -3.89 -6.50 4.49
N GLY A 237 -4.54 -5.43 4.94
CA GLY A 237 -4.35 -4.90 6.28
C GLY A 237 -3.15 -3.95 6.37
N SER A 238 -2.72 -3.65 7.59
CA SER A 238 -1.68 -2.66 7.85
C SER A 238 -0.94 -2.92 9.15
N ILE A 239 0.34 -2.54 9.20
CA ILE A 239 1.12 -2.65 10.44
C ILE A 239 0.62 -1.73 11.57
N ASN A 240 -0.24 -0.75 11.27
CA ASN A 240 -0.86 0.13 12.25
C ASN A 240 -2.33 -0.22 12.55
N TRP A 241 -2.85 -1.34 12.01
CA TRP A 241 -4.17 -1.86 12.38
C TRP A 241 -3.99 -3.05 13.30
N ALA A 242 -4.58 -2.98 14.48
CA ALA A 242 -4.45 -4.03 15.49
C ALA A 242 -5.64 -4.96 15.52
N VAL A 243 -5.35 -6.20 15.87
CA VAL A 243 -6.34 -7.22 16.22
C VAL A 243 -6.21 -7.57 17.70
N SER A 244 -7.34 -7.84 18.34
CA SER A 244 -7.41 -8.44 19.66
C SER A 244 -8.64 -9.33 19.76
N LYS A 245 -8.68 -10.20 20.77
CA LYS A 245 -9.88 -10.96 21.12
C LYS A 245 -10.52 -10.34 22.35
N SER A 246 -11.84 -10.19 22.34
CA SER A 246 -12.60 -9.83 23.53
C SER A 246 -12.74 -11.03 24.48
N ASN A 247 -13.25 -10.79 25.70
CA ASN A 247 -13.54 -11.86 26.66
C ASN A 247 -14.57 -12.88 26.15
N ASP A 248 -15.38 -12.50 25.15
CA ASP A 248 -16.40 -13.35 24.52
C ASP A 248 -15.92 -13.94 23.18
N ASP A 249 -14.59 -14.03 22.97
CA ASP A 249 -13.94 -14.51 21.74
C ASP A 249 -14.27 -13.73 20.46
N HIS A 250 -14.89 -12.55 20.56
CA HIS A 250 -15.10 -11.69 19.39
C HIS A 250 -13.80 -11.04 18.96
N ILE A 251 -13.57 -11.02 17.66
CA ILE A 251 -12.43 -10.31 17.06
C ILE A 251 -12.72 -8.81 17.07
N LEU A 252 -11.80 -8.05 17.66
CA LEU A 252 -11.85 -6.60 17.70
C LEU A 252 -10.69 -6.02 16.90
N HIS A 253 -10.97 -4.93 16.21
CA HIS A 253 -9.98 -4.20 15.40
C HIS A 253 -9.79 -2.78 15.95
N THR A 254 -8.57 -2.28 15.95
CA THR A 254 -8.25 -0.92 16.41
C THR A 254 -7.19 -0.31 15.51
N VAL A 255 -7.35 0.96 15.18
CA VAL A 255 -6.35 1.73 14.40
C VAL A 255 -5.44 2.48 15.37
N TYR A 256 -4.16 2.53 15.03
CA TYR A 256 -3.13 3.29 15.69
C TYR A 256 -2.46 4.24 14.68
N ASP A 257 -1.73 5.24 15.18
CA ASP A 257 -0.88 6.09 14.34
C ASP A 257 0.32 5.31 13.79
N ASP A 258 0.92 4.45 14.62
CA ASP A 258 2.04 3.61 14.22
C ASP A 258 2.01 2.20 14.86
N TYR A 259 3.00 1.36 14.51
CA TYR A 259 3.15 0.00 15.03
C TYR A 259 3.52 -0.06 16.51
N SER A 260 4.22 0.94 17.04
CA SER A 260 4.70 0.93 18.44
C SER A 260 3.53 0.93 19.43
N GLY A 261 2.45 1.61 19.11
CA GLY A 261 1.23 1.62 19.91
C GLY A 261 0.57 0.25 20.01
N ILE A 262 0.64 -0.56 18.96
CA ILE A 262 0.10 -1.94 18.96
C ILE A 262 0.85 -2.82 19.95
N LEU A 263 2.18 -2.74 19.93
CA LEU A 263 3.02 -3.51 20.86
C LEU A 263 2.80 -3.11 22.33
N ALA A 264 2.70 -1.79 22.58
CA ALA A 264 2.46 -1.25 23.91
C ALA A 264 1.14 -1.76 24.52
N ASP A 265 0.12 -1.95 23.70
CA ASP A 265 -1.19 -2.49 24.11
C ASP A 265 -1.26 -4.04 24.09
N ASN A 266 -0.14 -4.71 23.90
CA ASN A 266 -0.05 -6.17 23.80
C ASN A 266 -1.00 -6.79 22.74
N ARG A 267 -1.21 -6.10 21.64
CA ARG A 267 -1.98 -6.54 20.48
C ARG A 267 -1.05 -7.03 19.37
N TRP A 268 -1.60 -7.47 18.25
CA TRP A 268 -0.85 -7.85 17.05
C TRP A 268 -1.43 -7.18 15.79
N PRO A 269 -0.60 -6.94 14.77
CA PRO A 269 -1.05 -6.27 13.54
C PRO A 269 -2.03 -7.15 12.75
N LEU A 270 -3.00 -6.50 12.11
CA LEU A 270 -3.87 -7.15 11.14
C LEU A 270 -3.14 -7.21 9.79
N LEU A 271 -2.54 -8.35 9.51
CA LEU A 271 -1.89 -8.63 8.23
C LEU A 271 -2.49 -9.90 7.62
N GLU A 272 -3.03 -9.76 6.42
CA GLU A 272 -3.69 -10.83 5.70
C GLU A 272 -2.96 -11.08 4.38
N PRO A 273 -2.21 -12.19 4.24
CA PRO A 273 -1.54 -12.52 2.99
C PRO A 273 -2.53 -12.90 1.88
N PRO A 274 -2.17 -12.75 0.59
CA PRO A 274 -2.99 -13.18 -0.52
C PRO A 274 -3.06 -14.70 -0.56
N MET A 275 -4.23 -15.29 -0.25
CA MET A 275 -4.41 -16.74 -0.16
C MET A 275 -5.68 -17.26 -0.80
N TRP A 276 -5.64 -18.54 -1.28
CA TRP A 276 -6.68 -19.20 -2.06
C TRP A 276 -8.00 -19.49 -1.32
N ASN A 277 -7.97 -19.66 -0.01
CA ASN A 277 -9.13 -20.14 0.74
C ASN A 277 -9.39 -19.25 1.97
N LYS A 278 -9.75 -17.98 1.75
CA LYS A 278 -10.00 -17.03 2.84
C LYS A 278 -11.44 -16.62 2.98
N SER A 279 -11.90 -16.75 4.22
CA SER A 279 -12.87 -15.80 4.76
C SER A 279 -12.10 -14.54 5.18
N PHE A 280 -12.16 -13.48 4.39
CA PHE A 280 -11.60 -12.20 4.83
C PHE A 280 -12.21 -11.79 6.16
N PRO A 281 -11.41 -11.28 7.12
CA PRO A 281 -11.94 -10.56 8.26
C PRO A 281 -12.97 -9.53 7.80
N ASP A 282 -14.04 -9.37 8.57
CA ASP A 282 -15.15 -8.49 8.19
C ASP A 282 -14.67 -7.07 7.84
N LEU A 283 -13.66 -6.57 8.56
CA LEU A 283 -13.04 -5.29 8.29
C LEU A 283 -12.45 -5.22 6.87
N LEU A 284 -11.64 -6.20 6.49
CA LEU A 284 -11.02 -6.20 5.16
C LEU A 284 -12.05 -6.38 4.04
N ARG A 285 -13.12 -7.14 4.27
CA ARG A 285 -14.22 -7.27 3.30
C ARG A 285 -14.86 -5.92 2.98
N VAL A 286 -15.02 -5.06 3.97
CA VAL A 286 -15.53 -3.69 3.76
C VAL A 286 -14.57 -2.90 2.89
N VAL A 287 -13.27 -2.93 3.18
CA VAL A 287 -12.24 -2.24 2.38
C VAL A 287 -12.19 -2.75 0.94
N TRP A 288 -12.26 -4.07 0.73
CA TRP A 288 -12.32 -4.69 -0.60
C TRP A 288 -13.56 -4.25 -1.38
N ASN A 289 -14.73 -4.20 -0.75
CA ASN A 289 -15.96 -3.72 -1.39
C ASN A 289 -15.83 -2.26 -1.81
N LYS A 290 -15.22 -1.42 -0.97
CA LYS A 290 -14.96 -0.01 -1.30
C LYS A 290 -13.97 0.10 -2.47
N ALA A 291 -12.93 -0.71 -2.53
CA ALA A 291 -11.99 -0.74 -3.64
C ALA A 291 -12.68 -1.11 -4.97
N VAL A 292 -13.56 -2.11 -4.96
CA VAL A 292 -14.39 -2.47 -6.14
C VAL A 292 -15.27 -1.30 -6.56
N GLU A 293 -15.92 -0.62 -5.61
CA GLU A 293 -16.76 0.55 -5.87
C GLU A 293 -15.96 1.69 -6.52
N ARG A 294 -14.78 2.00 -5.99
CA ARG A 294 -13.91 3.04 -6.53
C ARG A 294 -13.39 2.71 -7.94
N LEU A 295 -13.08 1.47 -8.23
CA LEU A 295 -12.70 1.03 -9.57
C LEU A 295 -13.85 1.16 -10.59
N ARG A 296 -15.11 1.03 -10.18
CA ARG A 296 -16.27 1.18 -11.08
C ARG A 296 -16.41 2.58 -11.67
N THR A 297 -15.89 3.58 -11.00
CA THR A 297 -15.99 4.99 -11.41
C THR A 297 -14.65 5.56 -11.88
N ALA A 298 -13.59 4.75 -11.86
CA ALA A 298 -12.25 5.17 -12.28
C ALA A 298 -12.24 5.60 -13.75
N THR A 299 -11.64 6.76 -14.03
CA THR A 299 -11.36 7.19 -15.39
C THR A 299 -9.98 6.73 -15.85
N ARG A 300 -9.07 6.52 -14.90
CA ARG A 300 -7.76 5.91 -15.11
C ARG A 300 -7.41 4.99 -13.95
N VAL A 301 -6.70 3.92 -14.29
CA VAL A 301 -6.08 3.01 -13.31
C VAL A 301 -4.57 3.05 -13.53
N ILE A 302 -3.83 3.28 -12.46
CA ILE A 302 -2.38 3.39 -12.46
C ILE A 302 -1.81 2.36 -11.50
N ILE A 303 -1.14 1.32 -12.01
CA ILE A 303 -0.55 0.23 -11.24
C ILE A 303 0.94 0.49 -11.08
N ILE A 304 1.42 0.65 -9.83
CA ILE A 304 2.80 1.05 -9.54
C ILE A 304 3.48 0.01 -8.65
N GLY A 305 4.58 -0.56 -9.13
CA GLY A 305 5.43 -1.46 -8.34
C GLY A 305 4.76 -2.74 -7.89
N TYR A 306 3.65 -3.15 -8.52
CA TYR A 306 2.97 -4.41 -8.24
C TYR A 306 3.47 -5.49 -9.20
N SER A 307 3.93 -6.62 -8.64
CA SER A 307 4.52 -7.72 -9.43
C SER A 307 3.50 -8.62 -10.11
N CYS A 308 2.23 -8.51 -9.72
CA CYS A 308 1.14 -9.34 -10.20
C CYS A 308 1.49 -10.84 -10.20
N PRO A 309 1.80 -11.42 -9.03
CA PRO A 309 2.22 -12.81 -8.97
C PRO A 309 1.11 -13.72 -9.50
N PRO A 310 1.42 -14.83 -10.21
CA PRO A 310 0.41 -15.73 -10.79
C PRO A 310 -0.56 -16.30 -9.76
N ALA A 311 -0.11 -16.42 -8.51
CA ALA A 311 -0.92 -16.91 -7.40
C ALA A 311 -1.95 -15.90 -6.89
N ASP A 312 -1.78 -14.60 -7.17
CA ASP A 312 -2.70 -13.57 -6.69
C ASP A 312 -3.96 -13.48 -7.56
N GLN A 313 -4.87 -14.42 -7.35
CA GLN A 313 -6.18 -14.41 -7.99
C GLN A 313 -7.06 -13.27 -7.47
N HIS A 314 -6.82 -12.78 -6.26
CA HIS A 314 -7.62 -11.72 -5.66
C HIS A 314 -7.45 -10.40 -6.44
N PHE A 315 -6.24 -10.08 -6.90
CA PHE A 315 -6.02 -8.93 -7.79
C PHE A 315 -6.83 -9.04 -9.09
N ARG A 316 -6.83 -10.22 -9.71
CA ARG A 316 -7.62 -10.45 -10.94
C ARG A 316 -9.12 -10.26 -10.68
N PHE A 317 -9.63 -10.80 -9.57
CA PHE A 317 -11.03 -10.64 -9.19
C PHE A 317 -11.39 -9.21 -8.82
N LEU A 318 -10.47 -8.47 -8.18
CA LEU A 318 -10.63 -7.05 -7.90
C LEU A 318 -10.84 -6.26 -9.21
N LEU A 319 -9.92 -6.44 -10.18
CA LEU A 319 -10.04 -5.79 -11.48
C LEU A 319 -11.33 -6.23 -12.21
N ALA A 320 -11.63 -7.52 -12.24
CA ALA A 320 -12.84 -8.01 -12.88
C ALA A 320 -14.12 -7.44 -12.24
N ALA A 321 -14.23 -7.44 -10.91
CA ALA A 321 -15.38 -6.90 -10.21
C ALA A 321 -15.51 -5.38 -10.33
N GLY A 322 -14.37 -4.67 -10.31
CA GLY A 322 -14.35 -3.21 -10.42
C GLY A 322 -14.58 -2.72 -11.85
N LEU A 323 -13.97 -3.36 -12.84
CA LEU A 323 -13.96 -2.83 -14.21
C LEU A 323 -15.10 -3.36 -15.11
N HIS A 324 -15.75 -4.49 -14.79
CA HIS A 324 -16.76 -5.09 -15.68
C HIS A 324 -17.96 -4.17 -16.01
N ARG A 325 -18.26 -3.20 -15.14
CA ARG A 325 -19.32 -2.18 -15.36
C ARG A 325 -18.76 -0.77 -15.48
N ASN A 326 -17.45 -0.62 -15.56
CA ASN A 326 -16.83 0.69 -15.71
C ASN A 326 -16.90 1.14 -17.16
N ILE A 327 -17.73 2.15 -17.43
CA ILE A 327 -17.87 2.79 -18.76
C ILE A 327 -17.02 4.07 -18.88
N SER A 328 -16.34 4.46 -17.80
CA SER A 328 -15.57 5.71 -17.72
C SER A 328 -14.08 5.50 -17.92
N LEU A 329 -13.61 4.24 -17.86
CA LEU A 329 -12.19 3.93 -17.96
C LEU A 329 -11.63 4.27 -19.34
N THR A 330 -10.71 5.22 -19.38
CA THR A 330 -10.10 5.69 -20.62
C THR A 330 -8.69 5.16 -20.83
N GLN A 331 -7.97 4.83 -19.75
CA GLN A 331 -6.56 4.43 -19.83
C GLN A 331 -6.11 3.65 -18.59
N LEU A 332 -5.18 2.72 -18.81
CA LEU A 332 -4.46 2.00 -17.76
C LEU A 332 -2.96 2.22 -17.92
N PHE A 333 -2.28 2.56 -16.83
CA PHE A 333 -0.82 2.69 -16.77
C PHE A 333 -0.23 1.54 -15.94
N ILE A 334 0.88 0.97 -16.41
CA ILE A 334 1.64 -0.04 -15.68
C ILE A 334 3.03 0.51 -15.45
N VAL A 335 3.34 0.88 -14.21
CA VAL A 335 4.62 1.44 -13.81
C VAL A 335 5.42 0.36 -13.11
N ASN A 336 6.28 -0.32 -13.87
CA ASN A 336 7.11 -1.44 -13.38
C ASN A 336 8.34 -1.59 -14.26
N PRO A 337 9.54 -1.87 -13.69
CA PRO A 337 10.74 -2.12 -14.49
C PRO A 337 10.70 -3.46 -15.26
N ASP A 338 9.86 -4.41 -14.84
CA ASP A 338 9.80 -5.77 -15.39
C ASP A 338 8.77 -5.87 -16.54
N GLU A 339 9.24 -6.16 -17.74
CA GLU A 339 8.39 -6.34 -18.94
C GLU A 339 7.46 -7.56 -18.84
N VAL A 340 7.83 -8.57 -18.04
CA VAL A 340 6.95 -9.74 -17.82
C VAL A 340 5.69 -9.31 -17.07
N VAL A 341 5.81 -8.35 -16.15
CA VAL A 341 4.67 -7.77 -15.45
C VAL A 341 3.78 -6.98 -16.40
N HIS A 342 4.37 -6.20 -17.31
CA HIS A 342 3.63 -5.47 -18.34
C HIS A 342 2.78 -6.44 -19.19
N THR A 343 3.39 -7.51 -19.69
CA THR A 343 2.70 -8.53 -20.50
C THR A 343 1.57 -9.16 -19.71
N ARG A 344 1.85 -9.62 -18.48
CA ARG A 344 0.88 -10.32 -17.63
C ARG A 344 -0.36 -9.47 -17.31
N ILE A 345 -0.17 -8.20 -16.97
CA ILE A 345 -1.29 -7.31 -16.68
C ILE A 345 -2.05 -6.94 -17.97
N SER A 346 -1.34 -6.75 -19.10
CA SER A 346 -1.97 -6.45 -20.39
C SER A 346 -2.85 -7.60 -20.91
N GLU A 347 -2.49 -8.84 -20.59
CA GLU A 347 -3.32 -10.00 -20.93
C GLU A 347 -4.61 -10.09 -20.11
N MET A 348 -4.65 -9.47 -18.93
CA MET A 348 -5.83 -9.47 -18.04
C MET A 348 -6.87 -8.42 -18.43
N VAL A 349 -6.42 -7.30 -19.02
CA VAL A 349 -7.28 -6.13 -19.29
C VAL A 349 -7.39 -5.94 -20.80
N GLN A 350 -8.61 -6.03 -21.32
CA GLN A 350 -8.88 -5.89 -22.75
C GLN A 350 -9.69 -4.61 -23.02
N ASN A 351 -9.60 -4.12 -24.26
CA ASN A 351 -10.38 -2.98 -24.74
C ASN A 351 -10.14 -1.63 -24.02
N VAL A 352 -9.00 -1.49 -23.36
CA VAL A 352 -8.55 -0.25 -22.73
C VAL A 352 -7.13 0.03 -23.20
N PRO A 353 -6.79 1.27 -23.60
CA PRO A 353 -5.41 1.63 -23.91
C PRO A 353 -4.51 1.42 -22.70
N ILE A 354 -3.41 0.67 -22.89
CA ILE A 354 -2.43 0.39 -21.84
C ILE A 354 -1.13 1.10 -22.16
N THR A 355 -0.58 1.82 -21.18
CA THR A 355 0.71 2.50 -21.31
C THR A 355 1.70 1.91 -20.31
N PRO A 356 2.70 1.14 -20.77
CA PRO A 356 3.77 0.64 -19.93
C PRO A 356 4.79 1.75 -19.65
N ILE A 357 5.26 1.84 -18.40
CA ILE A 357 6.29 2.78 -17.94
C ILE A 357 7.27 1.99 -17.07
N ARG A 358 8.57 2.12 -17.31
CA ARG A 358 9.57 1.30 -16.62
C ARG A 358 10.01 1.87 -15.28
N ASN A 359 9.91 3.18 -15.09
CA ASN A 359 10.48 3.86 -13.94
C ASN A 359 9.43 4.68 -13.19
N THR A 360 9.33 4.45 -11.89
CA THR A 360 8.40 5.17 -11.01
C THR A 360 8.73 6.66 -10.92
N GLU A 361 10.01 7.00 -10.82
CA GLU A 361 10.45 8.39 -10.77
C GLU A 361 10.10 9.13 -12.06
N ASP A 362 10.38 8.53 -13.22
CA ASP A 362 10.02 9.09 -14.52
C ASP A 362 8.51 9.32 -14.63
N PHE A 363 7.68 8.39 -14.13
CA PHE A 363 6.23 8.58 -14.12
C PHE A 363 5.84 9.82 -13.31
N PHE A 364 6.31 9.94 -12.08
CA PHE A 364 5.93 11.05 -11.22
C PHE A 364 6.55 12.39 -11.62
N LEU A 365 7.80 12.42 -12.09
CA LEU A 365 8.42 13.64 -12.59
C LEU A 365 7.72 14.17 -13.85
N ASN A 366 7.33 13.28 -14.76
CA ASN A 366 6.54 13.69 -15.93
C ASN A 366 5.16 14.20 -15.52
N LEU A 367 4.49 13.52 -14.58
CA LEU A 367 3.21 13.97 -14.04
C LEU A 367 3.35 15.34 -13.35
N GLY A 368 4.39 15.53 -12.52
CA GLY A 368 4.70 16.79 -11.86
C GLY A 368 5.03 17.92 -12.83
N SER A 369 5.86 17.66 -13.83
CA SER A 369 6.22 18.63 -14.86
C SER A 369 5.00 19.08 -15.67
N LEU A 370 4.08 18.20 -15.98
CA LEU A 370 2.85 18.49 -16.69
C LEU A 370 1.90 19.36 -15.87
N GLN A 371 1.77 19.05 -14.57
CA GLN A 371 1.00 19.87 -13.64
C GLN A 371 1.62 21.26 -13.46
N ALA A 372 2.96 21.35 -13.32
CA ALA A 372 3.67 22.59 -13.12
C ALA A 372 3.60 23.54 -14.33
N ILE A 373 3.61 22.99 -15.55
CA ILE A 373 3.67 23.80 -16.79
C ILE A 373 2.26 24.18 -17.28
N GLY A 374 1.20 23.60 -16.70
CA GLY A 374 -0.17 23.81 -17.19
C GLY A 374 -0.37 23.30 -18.63
N ARG A 375 0.55 22.51 -19.14
CA ARG A 375 0.47 21.88 -20.46
C ARG A 375 -0.28 20.57 -20.35
N ARG A 376 -1.15 20.34 -21.32
CA ARG A 376 -1.76 19.02 -21.52
C ARG A 376 -0.67 17.98 -21.78
N PRO A 377 -0.70 16.79 -21.18
CA PRO A 377 0.22 15.71 -21.53
C PRO A 377 0.21 15.53 -23.06
N GLN A 378 1.36 15.63 -23.69
CA GLN A 378 1.48 15.07 -25.04
C GLN A 378 1.23 13.58 -24.90
N CYS A 379 0.31 13.03 -25.68
CA CYS A 379 0.06 11.60 -25.71
C CYS A 379 1.40 10.87 -25.79
N TRP A 380 1.62 9.95 -24.87
CA TRP A 380 2.70 8.99 -25.00
C TRP A 380 2.45 8.23 -26.29
N THR A 381 3.09 8.67 -27.37
CA THR A 381 3.12 7.88 -28.60
C THR A 381 4.02 6.70 -28.32
N SER A 382 3.49 5.51 -28.48
CA SER A 382 4.29 4.29 -28.50
C SER A 382 5.53 4.52 -29.37
N PRO A 383 6.72 4.09 -28.96
CA PRO A 383 7.85 4.12 -29.87
C PRO A 383 7.47 3.35 -31.14
N PRO A 384 7.92 3.77 -32.32
CA PRO A 384 7.66 3.02 -33.55
C PRO A 384 8.21 1.60 -33.38
N MET A 385 7.41 0.62 -33.80
CA MET A 385 7.79 -0.81 -33.81
C MET A 385 9.08 -1.04 -34.58
#